data_de3824cdb3a59fb64e3fb5d76459be75
#
_entry.id   de3824cdb3a59fb64e3fb5d76459be75
#
_cell.length_a   1.000
_cell.length_b   1.000
_cell.length_c   1.000
_cell.angle_alpha   90.00
_cell.angle_beta   90.00
_cell.angle_gamma   90.00
#
_symmetry.space_group_name_H-M   'P 1'
#
loop_
_entity.id
_entity.type
_entity.pdbx_description
1 polymer ?
#
loop_
_entity_poly.entity_id
_entity_poly.type
_entity_poly.pdbx_seq_one_letter_code
_entity_poly.pdbx_strand_id
1 'polypeptide(L)'
;MLDAAARGGQKTYAAIAPQEIADFIHAHCEYRQSAVVMSGDTGFFSGTRKLLPLLSDCEVSVLPGLSSLSYLCEKLQTSYEDVHVVSLHGRAHDITADVRAHARVFALVGGENGVNGLCRTLAENGLGTVTV
;
A
#
# COMPACT_ATOMS: atom_id res chain seq x y z
N MET A 1 7.24 -3.35 -14.40
CA MET A 1 5.78 -3.20 -14.28
C MET A 1 5.22 -2.07 -15.17
N LEU A 2 5.86 -0.90 -15.25
CA LEU A 2 5.45 0.21 -16.14
C LEU A 2 5.49 -0.16 -17.62
N ASP A 3 6.51 -0.88 -18.07
CA ASP A 3 6.64 -1.28 -19.50
C ASP A 3 5.55 -2.25 -19.97
N ALA A 4 4.97 -3.04 -19.05
CA ALA A 4 3.89 -3.96 -19.38
C ALA A 4 2.53 -3.26 -19.57
N ALA A 5 2.36 -2.05 -19.03
CA ALA A 5 1.15 -1.24 -19.17
C ALA A 5 1.19 -0.31 -20.41
N ALA A 6 2.40 0.00 -20.91
CA ALA A 6 2.59 0.86 -22.07
C ALA A 6 2.32 0.08 -23.36
N ARG A 7 1.29 0.48 -24.09
CA ARG A 7 1.05 0.04 -25.47
C ARG A 7 1.68 1.07 -26.39
N GLY A 8 2.46 0.62 -27.40
CA GLY A 8 3.34 1.41 -28.25
C GLY A 8 2.91 2.86 -28.52
N GLY A 9 3.83 3.78 -28.36
CA GLY A 9 3.63 5.22 -28.56
C GLY A 9 3.21 6.01 -27.33
N GLN A 10 2.95 5.38 -26.17
CA GLN A 10 2.66 6.07 -24.92
C GLN A 10 3.97 6.51 -24.24
N LYS A 11 3.98 7.74 -23.70
CA LYS A 11 5.08 8.20 -22.86
C LYS A 11 4.91 7.62 -21.45
N THR A 12 5.97 7.05 -20.93
CA THR A 12 5.99 6.50 -19.56
C THR A 12 6.94 7.31 -18.69
N TYR A 13 6.56 7.50 -17.43
CA TYR A 13 7.37 8.16 -16.43
C TYR A 13 7.32 7.37 -15.13
N ALA A 14 8.47 7.09 -14.53
CA ALA A 14 8.58 6.37 -13.26
C ALA A 14 8.90 7.34 -12.13
N ALA A 15 7.99 7.44 -11.16
CA ALA A 15 8.18 8.22 -9.95
C ALA A 15 7.50 7.52 -8.77
N ILE A 16 7.98 7.82 -7.57
CA ILE A 16 7.42 7.30 -6.31
C ILE A 16 6.84 8.45 -5.49
N ALA A 17 7.48 9.62 -5.51
CA ALA A 17 7.02 10.78 -4.75
C ALA A 17 5.75 11.37 -5.38
N PRO A 18 4.67 11.56 -4.60
CA PRO A 18 3.43 12.13 -5.13
C PRO A 18 3.61 13.49 -5.79
N GLN A 19 4.52 14.34 -5.26
CA GLN A 19 4.81 15.64 -5.84
C GLN A 19 5.42 15.51 -7.25
N GLU A 20 6.39 14.62 -7.44
CA GLU A 20 7.00 14.39 -8.77
C GLU A 20 5.98 13.92 -9.79
N ILE A 21 5.01 13.09 -9.36
CA ILE A 21 3.93 12.61 -10.22
C ILE A 21 3.02 13.77 -10.62
N ALA A 22 2.62 14.61 -9.68
CA ALA A 22 1.78 15.76 -9.92
C ALA A 22 2.48 16.79 -10.84
N ASP A 23 3.73 17.11 -10.55
CA ASP A 23 4.54 18.02 -11.36
C ASP A 23 4.67 17.54 -12.82
N PHE A 24 4.88 16.21 -12.99
CA PHE A 24 4.93 15.62 -14.33
C PHE A 24 3.59 15.74 -15.07
N ILE A 25 2.47 15.50 -14.40
CA ILE A 25 1.13 15.63 -15.00
C ILE A 25 0.88 17.08 -15.42
N HIS A 26 1.16 18.05 -14.53
CA HIS A 26 0.97 19.47 -14.81
C HIS A 26 1.90 20.00 -15.91
N ALA A 27 3.11 19.47 -16.01
CA ALA A 27 4.06 19.85 -17.05
C ALA A 27 3.70 19.31 -18.45
N HIS A 28 2.71 18.39 -18.53
CA HIS A 28 2.34 17.69 -19.76
C HIS A 28 0.85 17.79 -20.06
N CYS A 29 0.30 19.01 -19.95
CA CYS A 29 -1.12 19.31 -20.21
C CYS A 29 -1.56 19.04 -21.67
N GLU A 30 -0.62 18.81 -22.58
CA GLU A 30 -0.91 18.40 -23.96
C GLU A 30 -1.53 16.99 -24.04
N TYR A 31 -1.35 16.15 -23.02
CA TYR A 31 -2.01 14.84 -22.95
C TYR A 31 -3.43 14.97 -22.41
N ARG A 32 -4.40 14.52 -23.19
CA ARG A 32 -5.82 14.54 -22.81
C ARG A 32 -6.15 13.59 -21.66
N GLN A 33 -5.35 12.55 -21.48
CA GLN A 33 -5.53 11.54 -20.45
C GLN A 33 -4.17 11.06 -19.95
N SER A 34 -4.02 10.99 -18.64
CA SER A 34 -2.87 10.40 -17.97
C SER A 34 -3.34 9.29 -17.04
N ALA A 35 -2.65 8.16 -17.04
CA ALA A 35 -2.93 7.05 -16.14
C ALA A 35 -1.80 6.90 -15.12
N VAL A 36 -2.12 6.99 -13.84
CA VAL A 36 -1.18 6.71 -12.74
C VAL A 36 -1.41 5.30 -12.24
N VAL A 37 -0.40 4.44 -12.39
CA VAL A 37 -0.47 3.04 -11.95
C VAL A 37 0.14 2.92 -10.57
N MET A 38 -0.67 2.53 -9.59
CA MET A 38 -0.27 2.27 -8.21
C MET A 38 -0.18 0.76 -7.94
N SER A 39 0.68 0.37 -7.02
CA SER A 39 0.75 -1.01 -6.55
C SER A 39 -0.37 -1.31 -5.57
N GLY A 40 -1.07 -2.42 -5.76
CA GLY A 40 -2.14 -2.86 -4.87
C GLY A 40 -3.46 -2.11 -5.04
N ASP A 41 -4.18 -1.94 -3.95
CA ASP A 41 -5.43 -1.18 -3.91
C ASP A 41 -5.16 0.30 -3.63
N THR A 42 -5.72 1.16 -4.44
CA THR A 42 -5.60 2.62 -4.32
C THR A 42 -6.18 3.18 -3.00
N GLY A 43 -7.13 2.48 -2.38
CA GLY A 43 -7.73 2.83 -1.09
C GLY A 43 -7.02 2.23 0.13
N PHE A 44 -6.05 1.30 -0.07
CA PHE A 44 -5.43 0.56 1.03
C PHE A 44 -3.95 0.93 1.22
N PHE A 45 -3.69 1.86 2.14
CA PHE A 45 -2.34 2.40 2.46
C PHE A 45 -1.53 2.85 1.23
N SER A 46 -2.22 3.29 0.20
CA SER A 46 -1.65 3.72 -1.07
C SER A 46 -1.14 5.16 -1.04
N GLY A 47 -0.18 5.47 -1.91
CA GLY A 47 0.26 6.82 -2.24
C GLY A 47 -0.84 7.73 -2.81
N THR A 48 -1.93 7.14 -3.30
CA THR A 48 -3.11 7.84 -3.84
C THR A 48 -3.64 8.90 -2.86
N ARG A 49 -3.70 8.60 -1.57
CA ARG A 49 -4.14 9.54 -0.52
C ARG A 49 -3.33 10.84 -0.50
N LYS A 50 -2.03 10.77 -0.82
CA LYS A 50 -1.15 11.94 -0.86
C LYS A 50 -1.14 12.63 -2.24
N LEU A 51 -1.44 11.87 -3.30
CA LEU A 51 -1.45 12.39 -4.66
C LEU A 51 -2.73 13.17 -4.98
N LEU A 52 -3.91 12.69 -4.56
CA LEU A 52 -5.20 13.29 -4.89
C LEU A 52 -5.28 14.79 -4.55
N PRO A 53 -4.83 15.28 -3.38
CA PRO A 53 -4.86 16.71 -3.07
C PRO A 53 -4.01 17.57 -4.02
N LEU A 54 -2.95 16.99 -4.60
CA LEU A 54 -2.05 17.67 -5.53
C LEU A 54 -2.62 17.75 -6.95
N LEU A 55 -3.70 17.03 -7.23
CA LEU A 55 -4.40 17.00 -8.52
C LEU A 55 -5.83 17.54 -8.39
N SER A 56 -6.08 18.45 -7.43
CA SER A 56 -7.40 19.01 -7.15
C SER A 56 -7.97 19.88 -8.30
N ASP A 57 -7.12 20.31 -9.22
CA ASP A 57 -7.44 21.05 -10.43
C ASP A 57 -7.68 20.15 -11.65
N CYS A 58 -7.50 18.81 -11.49
CA CYS A 58 -7.71 17.83 -12.54
C CYS A 58 -9.02 17.04 -12.29
N GLU A 59 -9.62 16.57 -13.38
CA GLU A 59 -10.68 15.57 -13.29
C GLU A 59 -10.06 14.18 -13.06
N VAL A 60 -10.23 13.61 -11.87
CA VAL A 60 -9.59 12.38 -11.46
C VAL A 60 -10.63 11.28 -11.23
N SER A 61 -10.44 10.13 -11.88
CA SER A 61 -11.14 8.88 -11.59
C SER A 61 -10.21 7.91 -10.89
N VAL A 62 -10.60 7.42 -9.71
CA VAL A 62 -9.84 6.43 -8.94
C VAL A 62 -10.47 5.05 -9.14
N LEU A 63 -9.68 4.11 -9.63
CA LEU A 63 -10.12 2.72 -9.80
C LEU A 63 -9.53 1.88 -8.66
N PRO A 64 -10.34 1.01 -8.02
CA PRO A 64 -9.85 0.12 -6.97
C PRO A 64 -8.93 -0.95 -7.54
N GLY A 65 -8.02 -1.42 -6.71
CA GLY A 65 -7.19 -2.59 -6.97
C GLY A 65 -7.45 -3.71 -5.97
N LEU A 66 -6.62 -4.74 -6.00
CA LEU A 66 -6.66 -5.83 -5.03
C LEU A 66 -5.69 -5.51 -3.88
N SER A 67 -6.20 -5.42 -2.65
CA SER A 67 -5.35 -5.22 -1.47
C SER A 67 -4.62 -6.52 -1.08
N SER A 68 -3.45 -6.39 -0.46
CA SER A 68 -2.73 -7.54 0.09
C SER A 68 -3.52 -8.21 1.22
N LEU A 69 -4.34 -7.47 1.96
CA LEU A 69 -5.23 -8.02 2.98
C LEU A 69 -6.28 -8.93 2.36
N SER A 70 -7.04 -8.44 1.37
CA SER A 70 -8.08 -9.25 0.72
C SER A 70 -7.49 -10.47 0.03
N TYR A 71 -6.33 -10.31 -0.64
CA TYR A 71 -5.63 -11.44 -1.26
C TYR A 71 -5.20 -12.51 -0.25
N LEU A 72 -4.60 -12.09 0.90
CA LEU A 72 -4.18 -13.03 1.94
C LEU A 72 -5.37 -13.75 2.56
N CYS A 73 -6.43 -13.03 2.92
CA CYS A 73 -7.62 -13.63 3.53
C CYS A 73 -8.31 -14.61 2.59
N GLU A 74 -8.33 -14.33 1.28
CA GLU A 74 -8.83 -15.27 0.27
C GLU A 74 -7.99 -16.56 0.25
N LYS A 75 -6.65 -16.45 0.26
CA LYS A 75 -5.76 -17.61 0.32
C LYS A 75 -5.93 -18.45 1.59
N LEU A 76 -6.21 -17.78 2.70
CA LEU A 76 -6.48 -18.44 4.00
C LEU A 76 -7.93 -18.89 4.15
N GLN A 77 -8.79 -18.65 3.17
CA GLN A 77 -10.24 -18.97 3.20
C GLN A 77 -10.93 -18.39 4.45
N THR A 78 -10.61 -17.14 4.80
CA THR A 78 -11.14 -16.45 5.97
C THR A 78 -11.65 -15.06 5.62
N SER A 79 -12.61 -14.55 6.40
CA SER A 79 -13.05 -13.15 6.31
C SER A 79 -12.02 -12.22 6.94
N TYR A 80 -12.01 -10.95 6.50
CA TYR A 80 -11.20 -9.88 7.10
C TYR A 80 -12.02 -8.86 7.90
N GLU A 81 -13.32 -9.12 8.12
CA GLU A 81 -14.22 -8.19 8.82
C GLU A 81 -13.81 -7.90 10.27
N ASP A 82 -13.20 -8.86 10.94
CA ASP A 82 -12.71 -8.78 12.32
C ASP A 82 -11.17 -8.73 12.41
N VAL A 83 -10.49 -8.44 11.30
CA VAL A 83 -9.04 -8.28 11.27
C VAL A 83 -8.65 -6.85 11.65
N HIS A 84 -7.86 -6.70 12.70
CA HIS A 84 -7.23 -5.43 13.03
C HIS A 84 -6.09 -5.14 12.05
N VAL A 85 -6.12 -3.99 11.38
CA VAL A 85 -5.17 -3.67 10.30
C VAL A 85 -4.22 -2.58 10.75
N VAL A 86 -2.92 -2.86 10.68
CA VAL A 86 -1.86 -1.90 11.01
C VAL A 86 -0.85 -1.78 9.89
N SER A 87 -0.17 -0.65 9.82
CA SER A 87 0.95 -0.45 8.91
C SER A 87 2.21 -0.12 9.70
N LEU A 88 3.20 -0.99 9.59
CA LEU A 88 4.55 -0.81 10.13
C LEU A 88 5.49 -0.19 9.09
N HIS A 89 5.00 0.06 7.88
CA HIS A 89 5.80 0.61 6.79
C HIS A 89 6.10 2.08 7.03
N GLY A 90 7.36 2.39 7.38
CA GLY A 90 7.84 3.75 7.60
C GLY A 90 7.26 4.44 8.83
N ARG A 91 6.75 3.70 9.82
CA ARG A 91 6.18 4.23 11.07
C ARG A 91 6.68 3.43 12.28
N ALA A 92 6.97 4.14 13.36
CA ALA A 92 7.13 3.52 14.67
C ALA A 92 5.74 3.18 15.22
N HIS A 93 5.47 1.91 15.43
CA HIS A 93 4.20 1.42 15.97
C HIS A 93 4.45 0.19 16.84
N ASP A 94 3.80 0.12 18.00
CA ASP A 94 3.90 -1.02 18.90
C ASP A 94 2.93 -2.13 18.50
N ILE A 95 3.37 -3.01 17.64
CA ILE A 95 2.59 -4.16 17.16
C ILE A 95 2.26 -5.14 18.30
N THR A 96 3.04 -5.15 19.39
CA THR A 96 2.81 -6.10 20.48
C THR A 96 1.53 -5.79 21.25
N ALA A 97 1.18 -4.51 21.36
CA ALA A 97 -0.09 -4.07 21.93
C ALA A 97 -1.28 -4.53 21.09
N ASP A 98 -1.19 -4.39 19.76
CA ASP A 98 -2.25 -4.84 18.85
C ASP A 98 -2.46 -6.35 18.91
N VAL A 99 -1.36 -7.12 18.88
CA VAL A 99 -1.42 -8.59 18.95
C VAL A 99 -1.99 -9.09 20.27
N ARG A 100 -1.79 -8.37 21.38
CA ARG A 100 -2.43 -8.69 22.67
C ARG A 100 -3.91 -8.34 22.71
N ALA A 101 -4.30 -7.29 22.00
CA ALA A 101 -5.67 -6.75 22.05
C ALA A 101 -6.62 -7.44 21.05
N HIS A 102 -6.10 -8.03 19.98
CA HIS A 102 -6.91 -8.54 18.86
C HIS A 102 -6.56 -9.99 18.53
N ALA A 103 -7.58 -10.79 18.24
CA ALA A 103 -7.43 -12.21 17.87
C ALA A 103 -6.73 -12.38 16.51
N ARG A 104 -6.93 -11.43 15.59
CA ARG A 104 -6.31 -11.40 14.27
C ARG A 104 -5.79 -10.01 13.95
N VAL A 105 -4.52 -9.93 13.56
CA VAL A 105 -3.87 -8.68 13.17
C VAL A 105 -3.24 -8.86 11.80
N PHE A 106 -3.54 -7.96 10.87
CA PHE A 106 -2.84 -7.85 9.61
C PHE A 106 -1.86 -6.70 9.67
N ALA A 107 -0.57 -6.98 9.50
CA ALA A 107 0.48 -5.97 9.51
C ALA A 107 1.10 -5.80 8.13
N LEU A 108 1.03 -4.57 7.57
CA LEU A 108 1.86 -4.21 6.42
C LEU A 108 3.28 -3.99 6.91
N VAL A 109 4.18 -4.90 6.55
CA VAL A 109 5.60 -4.83 6.89
C VAL A 109 6.42 -4.42 5.67
N GLY A 110 7.59 -3.82 5.92
CA GLY A 110 8.53 -3.44 4.86
C GLY A 110 9.88 -3.05 5.42
N GLY A 111 10.86 -2.84 4.51
CA GLY A 111 12.23 -2.52 4.88
C GLY A 111 13.06 -3.75 5.27
N GLU A 112 14.25 -3.51 5.82
CA GLU A 112 15.25 -4.54 6.12
C GLU A 112 14.79 -5.59 7.13
N ASN A 113 13.89 -5.21 8.04
CA ASN A 113 13.41 -6.13 9.10
C ASN A 113 12.16 -6.94 8.69
N GLY A 114 11.36 -6.50 7.75
CA GLY A 114 10.23 -7.26 7.20
C GLY A 114 9.53 -8.20 8.18
N VAL A 115 9.16 -9.39 7.71
CA VAL A 115 8.51 -10.42 8.54
C VAL A 115 9.46 -10.96 9.63
N ASN A 116 10.74 -11.12 9.34
CA ASN A 116 11.71 -11.62 10.32
C ASN A 116 11.88 -10.66 11.51
N GLY A 117 11.87 -9.35 11.25
CA GLY A 117 11.91 -8.35 12.31
C GLY A 117 10.65 -8.38 13.17
N LEU A 118 9.49 -8.53 12.55
CA LEU A 118 8.21 -8.71 13.23
C LEU A 118 8.23 -9.93 14.17
N CYS A 119 8.62 -11.09 13.66
CA CYS A 119 8.70 -12.33 14.44
C CYS A 119 9.65 -12.19 15.64
N ARG A 120 10.81 -11.55 15.44
CA ARG A 120 11.77 -11.29 16.53
C ARG A 120 11.14 -10.40 17.59
N THR A 121 10.55 -9.29 17.21
CA THR A 121 9.87 -8.37 18.13
C THR A 121 8.80 -9.08 18.95
N LEU A 122 7.97 -9.91 18.33
CA LEU A 122 6.94 -10.68 19.03
C LEU A 122 7.56 -11.67 20.02
N ALA A 123 8.59 -12.42 19.63
CA ALA A 123 9.28 -13.36 20.50
C ALA A 123 9.92 -12.69 21.71
N GLU A 124 10.63 -11.60 21.54
CA GLU A 124 11.29 -10.81 22.60
C GLU A 124 10.26 -10.24 23.61
N ASN A 125 9.02 -10.04 23.19
CA ASN A 125 7.94 -9.53 24.03
C ASN A 125 6.98 -10.64 24.57
N GLY A 126 7.43 -11.90 24.56
CA GLY A 126 6.69 -13.03 25.13
C GLY A 126 5.50 -13.49 24.27
N LEU A 127 5.48 -13.16 22.99
CA LEU A 127 4.47 -13.52 22.01
C LEU A 127 4.99 -14.53 20.97
N GLY A 128 6.02 -15.31 21.31
CA GLY A 128 6.67 -16.26 20.41
C GLY A 128 5.81 -17.47 20.01
N THR A 129 4.66 -17.67 20.64
CA THR A 129 3.69 -18.73 20.29
C THR A 129 2.60 -18.28 19.33
N VAL A 130 2.59 -17.02 18.98
CA VAL A 130 1.63 -16.47 17.99
C VAL A 130 1.98 -17.00 16.61
N THR A 131 0.98 -17.44 15.86
CA THR A 131 1.15 -17.82 14.44
C THR A 131 1.30 -16.58 13.57
N VAL A 132 2.35 -16.52 12.77
CA VAL A 132 2.65 -15.45 11.83
C VAL A 132 2.71 -15.99 10.40
#